data_312634b90a04515155f2817beb692144
#
_entry.id   312634b90a04515155f2817beb692144
#
_cell.length_a   1.000
_cell.length_b   1.000
_cell.length_c   1.000
_cell.angle_alpha   90.00
_cell.angle_beta   90.00
_cell.angle_gamma   90.00
#
_symmetry.space_group_name_H-M   'P 1'
#
loop_
_entity.id
_entity.type
_entity.pdbx_description
1 polymer ?
#
loop_
_entity_poly.entity_id
_entity_poly.type
_entity_poly.pdbx_seq_one_letter_code
_entity_poly.pdbx_strand_id
1 'polypeptide(L)'
;MVEPARVEEEIQKLRAQPLPHLDPVRNAEDPLAAVRDLAKAMARAAYGLEAPPVHEAARLDLRAHETAAKLVKELEGWRELGGEATRDEVVALLADAPVRLGGAGEAGRVAVLDLLRARTRRFEVVFVVGLEEGSLPRRSQGSPFLDEERKAELEQTSRSGRLLRTDPVSRDRYLFYTACTRPTRRLYLVREAASDEGSPREASPFWDEAQALFAVDEVERWTRRRPLAALTWPLETAPTERERLRALASLAPAEPSTATSLARANGWERRLDRALDAFRRPTRLTHPAVLEELRQKASFSVTDLERFADCSSMWFVERLLQPRSIDAEVDARLRGTVAHQTLFSFFKGLPKRTGAERPRPENLEQALEFLRECLRDALQAHLRIDVPELERRELEHSLARDLEKLVHREAESPSPLVPDRFEVSFGSERSAPELQRGLDLGGFAVSGKIDRIDRDPFGARGLVVDYKSGRSAHTAAEIERELHLQIPLYMLVLRDLVGIEPLGGIYRALAGEGQARGVLRADARDDGVPGFQRNDHVDEDAIWGGIERAQDHARAMVSRIREGDVRHDPKRGSCPQWCDLWPMCRVRRS
;
A
#
# COMPACT_ATOMS: atom_id res chain seq x y z
N MET A 1 -8.11 3.44 -20.16
CA MET A 1 -6.91 4.29 -20.39
C MET A 1 -7.41 5.66 -20.79
N VAL A 2 -6.95 6.71 -20.12
CA VAL A 2 -7.19 8.09 -20.60
C VAL A 2 -6.14 8.32 -21.67
N GLU A 3 -6.57 8.67 -22.90
CA GLU A 3 -5.64 8.96 -23.98
C GLU A 3 -4.70 10.11 -23.58
N PRO A 4 -3.37 9.99 -23.82
CA PRO A 4 -2.43 11.06 -23.49
C PRO A 4 -2.81 12.42 -24.06
N ALA A 5 -3.36 12.44 -25.28
CA ALA A 5 -3.86 13.66 -25.94
C ALA A 5 -5.00 14.34 -25.13
N ARG A 6 -5.85 13.56 -24.48
CA ARG A 6 -6.96 14.09 -23.68
C ARG A 6 -6.46 14.67 -22.33
N VAL A 7 -5.41 14.09 -21.77
CA VAL A 7 -4.73 14.65 -20.57
C VAL A 7 -4.08 15.98 -20.92
N GLU A 8 -3.40 16.05 -22.06
CA GLU A 8 -2.76 17.28 -22.56
C GLU A 8 -3.80 18.38 -22.82
N GLU A 9 -4.94 18.03 -23.43
CA GLU A 9 -6.04 18.95 -23.67
C GLU A 9 -6.64 19.51 -22.37
N GLU A 10 -6.84 18.67 -21.35
CA GLU A 10 -7.33 19.10 -20.03
C GLU A 10 -6.29 19.96 -19.29
N ILE A 11 -5.01 19.64 -19.39
CA ILE A 11 -3.92 20.48 -18.87
C ILE A 11 -3.91 21.85 -19.56
N GLN A 12 -4.10 21.90 -20.87
CA GLN A 12 -4.18 23.15 -21.61
C GLN A 12 -5.41 23.98 -21.23
N LYS A 13 -6.57 23.34 -21.02
CA LYS A 13 -7.79 24.01 -20.52
C LYS A 13 -7.58 24.59 -19.12
N LEU A 14 -6.92 23.84 -18.21
CA LEU A 14 -6.57 24.33 -16.88
C LEU A 14 -5.58 25.51 -16.93
N ARG A 15 -4.58 25.45 -17.82
CA ARG A 15 -3.62 26.52 -18.03
C ARG A 15 -4.26 27.78 -18.62
N ALA A 16 -5.33 27.64 -19.41
CA ALA A 16 -6.06 28.75 -20.02
C ALA A 16 -7.10 29.40 -19.08
N GLN A 17 -7.38 28.82 -17.91
CA GLN A 17 -8.31 29.43 -16.95
C GLN A 17 -7.72 30.73 -16.40
N PRO A 18 -8.47 31.84 -16.45
CA PRO A 18 -8.02 33.11 -15.90
C PRO A 18 -7.90 33.02 -14.39
N LEU A 19 -6.74 33.35 -13.88
CA LEU A 19 -6.44 33.43 -12.45
C LEU A 19 -5.99 34.87 -12.14
N PRO A 20 -6.93 35.79 -11.82
CA PRO A 20 -6.70 37.24 -11.78
C PRO A 20 -5.49 37.67 -10.93
N HIS A 21 -5.16 36.88 -9.88
CA HIS A 21 -4.01 37.15 -9.02
C HIS A 21 -2.69 36.56 -9.53
N LEU A 22 -2.72 35.55 -10.39
CA LEU A 22 -1.54 34.87 -10.94
C LEU A 22 -1.23 35.28 -12.38
N ASP A 23 -2.22 35.73 -13.14
CA ASP A 23 -2.04 36.14 -14.54
C ASP A 23 -1.02 37.26 -14.72
N PRO A 24 -0.90 38.27 -13.83
CA PRO A 24 0.18 39.23 -13.87
C PRO A 24 1.58 38.60 -13.80
N VAL A 25 1.75 37.52 -13.04
CA VAL A 25 3.01 36.78 -12.95
C VAL A 25 3.24 35.90 -14.17
N ARG A 26 2.17 35.29 -14.69
CA ARG A 26 2.23 34.44 -15.91
C ARG A 26 2.67 35.21 -17.13
N ASN A 27 2.19 36.44 -17.28
CA ASN A 27 2.36 37.28 -18.47
C ASN A 27 3.44 38.36 -18.31
N ALA A 28 4.13 38.40 -17.18
CA ALA A 28 5.14 39.41 -16.90
C ALA A 28 6.39 39.23 -17.78
N GLU A 29 6.89 40.31 -18.32
CA GLU A 29 8.21 40.37 -18.95
C GLU A 29 9.32 40.23 -17.92
N ASP A 30 9.15 40.81 -16.72
CA ASP A 30 10.02 40.62 -15.56
C ASP A 30 9.32 39.78 -14.49
N PRO A 31 9.61 38.45 -14.41
CA PRO A 31 9.00 37.56 -13.42
C PRO A 31 9.37 37.91 -11.98
N LEU A 32 10.56 38.49 -11.71
CA LEU A 32 10.99 38.84 -10.36
C LEU A 32 10.20 40.02 -9.79
N ALA A 33 10.00 41.06 -10.60
CA ALA A 33 9.17 42.21 -10.21
C ALA A 33 7.71 41.77 -9.96
N ALA A 34 7.15 40.94 -10.83
CA ALA A 34 5.78 40.44 -10.70
C ALA A 34 5.59 39.56 -9.46
N VAL A 35 6.54 38.69 -9.12
CA VAL A 35 6.51 37.87 -7.90
C VAL A 35 6.61 38.75 -6.65
N ARG A 36 7.45 39.77 -6.67
CA ARG A 36 7.56 40.73 -5.56
C ARG A 36 6.25 41.44 -5.29
N ASP A 37 5.59 41.90 -6.36
CA ASP A 37 4.32 42.63 -6.23
C ASP A 37 3.17 41.71 -5.81
N LEU A 38 3.14 40.48 -6.31
CA LEU A 38 2.20 39.44 -5.86
C LEU A 38 2.42 39.14 -4.37
N ALA A 39 3.64 38.93 -3.92
CA ALA A 39 3.96 38.67 -2.51
C ALA A 39 3.49 39.80 -1.58
N LYS A 40 3.66 41.06 -2.02
CA LYS A 40 3.13 42.23 -1.31
C LYS A 40 1.60 42.23 -1.26
N ALA A 41 0.95 41.96 -2.38
CA ALA A 41 -0.50 41.92 -2.47
C ALA A 41 -1.08 40.80 -1.56
N MET A 42 -0.48 39.61 -1.58
CA MET A 42 -0.91 38.49 -0.73
C MET A 42 -0.72 38.78 0.76
N ALA A 43 0.39 39.40 1.15
CA ALA A 43 0.64 39.77 2.55
C ALA A 43 -0.36 40.80 3.10
N ARG A 44 -0.98 41.58 2.23
CA ARG A 44 -1.98 42.61 2.60
C ARG A 44 -3.41 42.10 2.50
N ALA A 45 -3.70 41.28 1.51
CA ALA A 45 -5.06 40.86 1.17
C ALA A 45 -5.79 40.14 2.32
N ALA A 46 -5.07 39.33 3.11
CA ALA A 46 -5.63 38.60 4.22
C ALA A 46 -6.22 39.52 5.33
N TYR A 47 -5.79 40.77 5.38
CA TYR A 47 -6.16 41.71 6.45
C TYR A 47 -6.99 42.90 5.93
N GLY A 48 -7.19 43.02 4.63
CA GLY A 48 -7.91 44.16 4.04
C GLY A 48 -7.23 45.52 4.29
N LEU A 49 -5.92 45.54 4.54
CA LEU A 49 -5.14 46.72 4.92
C LEU A 49 -4.02 46.96 3.90
N GLU A 50 -3.51 48.17 3.86
CA GLU A 50 -2.32 48.52 3.05
C GLU A 50 -1.06 47.83 3.54
N ALA A 51 -1.01 47.49 4.83
CA ALA A 51 0.07 46.69 5.44
C ALA A 51 -0.52 45.70 6.45
N PRO A 52 0.11 44.51 6.63
CA PRO A 52 -0.34 43.57 7.64
C PRO A 52 -0.23 44.19 9.05
N PRO A 53 -1.18 43.91 9.96
CA PRO A 53 -1.08 44.36 11.32
C PRO A 53 0.10 43.68 12.05
N VAL A 54 0.76 44.44 12.93
CA VAL A 54 1.87 43.92 13.73
C VAL A 54 1.30 43.17 14.95
N HIS A 55 0.89 41.95 14.75
CA HIS A 55 0.45 41.05 15.82
C HIS A 55 0.86 39.60 15.56
N GLU A 56 0.71 38.72 16.55
CA GLU A 56 1.23 37.36 16.48
C GLU A 56 0.65 36.52 15.32
N ALA A 57 -0.63 36.71 14.99
CA ALA A 57 -1.28 35.98 13.88
C ALA A 57 -0.70 36.37 12.51
N ALA A 58 -0.28 37.63 12.31
CA ALA A 58 0.33 38.10 11.08
C ALA A 58 1.83 37.74 10.97
N ARG A 59 2.41 37.19 12.03
CA ARG A 59 3.86 36.92 12.09
C ARG A 59 4.32 35.94 11.01
N LEU A 60 3.52 34.91 10.72
CA LEU A 60 3.85 33.94 9.66
C LEU A 60 3.85 34.62 8.29
N ASP A 61 2.82 35.41 8.00
CA ASP A 61 2.66 36.09 6.72
C ASP A 61 3.76 37.12 6.49
N LEU A 62 4.13 37.87 7.53
CA LEU A 62 5.24 38.80 7.50
C LEU A 62 6.58 38.09 7.23
N ARG A 63 6.83 36.94 7.87
CA ARG A 63 8.05 36.15 7.65
C ARG A 63 8.07 35.50 6.27
N ALA A 64 6.94 35.03 5.78
CA ALA A 64 6.84 34.50 4.43
C ALA A 64 7.13 35.59 3.39
N HIS A 65 6.54 36.79 3.56
CA HIS A 65 6.81 37.93 2.71
C HIS A 65 8.29 38.35 2.76
N GLU A 66 8.89 38.42 3.93
CA GLU A 66 10.31 38.77 4.13
C GLU A 66 11.22 37.74 3.43
N THR A 67 10.89 36.44 3.53
CA THR A 67 11.63 35.36 2.87
C THR A 67 11.54 35.47 1.33
N ALA A 68 10.33 35.68 0.80
CA ALA A 68 10.13 35.90 -0.64
C ALA A 68 10.87 37.14 -1.15
N ALA A 69 10.78 38.26 -0.42
CA ALA A 69 11.48 39.50 -0.79
C ALA A 69 13.00 39.34 -0.79
N LYS A 70 13.55 38.59 0.16
CA LYS A 70 14.97 38.28 0.24
C LYS A 70 15.41 37.43 -0.96
N LEU A 71 14.66 36.41 -1.29
CA LEU A 71 14.94 35.53 -2.44
C LEU A 71 14.92 36.31 -3.75
N VAL A 72 13.89 37.14 -3.96
CA VAL A 72 13.81 38.01 -5.16
C VAL A 72 15.04 38.92 -5.26
N LYS A 73 15.46 39.54 -4.15
CA LYS A 73 16.65 40.38 -4.11
C LYS A 73 17.94 39.61 -4.42
N GLU A 74 18.08 38.37 -3.95
CA GLU A 74 19.20 37.50 -4.28
C GLU A 74 19.25 37.15 -5.77
N LEU A 75 18.09 36.89 -6.37
CA LEU A 75 17.97 36.62 -7.82
C LEU A 75 18.19 37.89 -8.67
N GLU A 76 17.78 39.07 -8.19
CA GLU A 76 18.10 40.35 -8.83
C GLU A 76 19.63 40.57 -8.84
N GLY A 77 20.31 40.33 -7.72
CA GLY A 77 21.78 40.39 -7.66
C GLY A 77 22.45 39.34 -8.57
N TRP A 78 21.88 38.17 -8.73
CA TRP A 78 22.37 37.16 -9.69
C TRP A 78 22.26 37.66 -11.14
N ARG A 79 21.18 38.35 -11.49
CA ARG A 79 20.99 38.97 -12.82
C ARG A 79 22.02 40.09 -13.07
N GLU A 80 22.36 40.88 -12.06
CA GLU A 80 23.40 41.92 -12.16
C GLU A 80 24.77 41.32 -12.48
N LEU A 81 25.02 40.06 -12.08
CA LEU A 81 26.25 39.32 -12.39
C LEU A 81 26.20 38.60 -13.75
N GLY A 82 25.16 38.82 -14.56
CA GLY A 82 24.98 38.21 -15.87
C GLY A 82 24.31 36.84 -15.85
N GLY A 83 23.73 36.41 -14.72
CA GLY A 83 22.93 35.20 -14.62
C GLY A 83 21.51 35.42 -15.15
N GLU A 84 20.86 34.36 -15.59
CA GLU A 84 19.46 34.37 -15.97
C GLU A 84 18.64 33.65 -14.88
N ALA A 85 17.47 34.20 -14.56
CA ALA A 85 16.50 33.55 -13.67
C ALA A 85 15.21 33.31 -14.48
N THR A 86 15.01 32.07 -14.88
CA THR A 86 13.80 31.67 -15.58
C THR A 86 12.62 31.63 -14.61
N ARG A 87 11.41 31.72 -15.12
CA ARG A 87 10.17 31.66 -14.32
C ARG A 87 10.09 30.36 -13.51
N ASP A 88 10.44 29.24 -14.12
CA ASP A 88 10.35 27.93 -13.49
C ASP A 88 11.37 27.79 -12.33
N GLU A 89 12.57 28.34 -12.49
CA GLU A 89 13.57 28.41 -11.40
C GLU A 89 13.10 29.30 -10.24
N VAL A 90 12.50 30.44 -10.53
CA VAL A 90 11.94 31.34 -9.50
C VAL A 90 10.83 30.63 -8.71
N VAL A 91 9.93 29.90 -9.40
CA VAL A 91 8.86 29.14 -8.77
C VAL A 91 9.43 27.99 -7.92
N ALA A 92 10.39 27.23 -8.43
CA ALA A 92 11.04 26.13 -7.70
C ALA A 92 11.74 26.63 -6.43
N LEU A 93 12.51 27.70 -6.54
CA LEU A 93 13.19 28.31 -5.39
C LEU A 93 12.22 28.86 -4.33
N LEU A 94 11.10 29.43 -4.75
CA LEU A 94 10.06 29.88 -3.81
C LEU A 94 9.36 28.71 -3.12
N ALA A 95 9.11 27.61 -3.85
CA ALA A 95 8.47 26.41 -3.28
C ALA A 95 9.34 25.75 -2.20
N ASP A 96 10.65 25.75 -2.40
CA ASP A 96 11.62 25.16 -1.47
C ASP A 96 12.10 26.14 -0.37
N ALA A 97 11.70 27.41 -0.41
CA ALA A 97 12.17 28.42 0.52
C ALA A 97 11.64 28.22 1.95
N PRO A 98 12.50 27.94 2.94
CA PRO A 98 12.06 27.69 4.30
C PRO A 98 11.67 29.00 5.00
N VAL A 99 10.40 29.11 5.41
CA VAL A 99 9.94 30.23 6.26
C VAL A 99 10.33 29.97 7.70
N ARG A 100 11.35 30.69 8.20
CA ARG A 100 11.81 30.57 9.58
C ARG A 100 11.00 31.46 10.51
N LEU A 101 10.21 30.86 11.38
CA LEU A 101 9.47 31.55 12.44
C LEU A 101 10.36 31.93 13.63
N GLY A 102 11.66 32.16 13.42
CA GLY A 102 12.64 32.39 14.46
C GLY A 102 12.14 33.31 15.56
N GLY A 103 12.09 32.80 16.80
CA GLY A 103 11.92 33.58 18.02
C GLY A 103 13.20 33.49 18.83
N ALA A 104 13.64 34.58 19.44
CA ALA A 104 14.53 34.52 20.57
C ALA A 104 13.88 33.62 21.62
N GLY A 105 14.66 32.78 22.32
CA GLY A 105 14.13 31.90 23.34
C GLY A 105 13.33 32.69 24.37
N GLU A 106 12.02 32.54 24.34
CA GLU A 106 11.13 33.17 25.30
C GLU A 106 11.15 32.34 26.59
N ALA A 107 11.09 33.02 27.72
CA ALA A 107 10.96 32.36 29.02
C ALA A 107 9.68 31.48 29.04
N GLY A 108 9.79 30.27 29.57
CA GLY A 108 8.68 29.33 29.64
C GLY A 108 8.51 28.41 28.40
N ARG A 109 9.39 28.50 27.40
CA ARG A 109 9.40 27.61 26.22
C ARG A 109 10.50 26.55 26.29
N VAL A 110 10.24 25.40 25.71
CA VAL A 110 11.25 24.35 25.50
C VAL A 110 12.03 24.68 24.25
N ALA A 111 13.38 24.75 24.36
CA ALA A 111 14.25 24.93 23.22
C ALA A 111 14.65 23.56 22.63
N VAL A 112 14.36 23.33 21.36
CA VAL A 112 14.85 22.15 20.61
C VAL A 112 16.05 22.61 19.78
N LEU A 113 17.22 22.07 20.08
CA LEU A 113 18.48 22.52 19.54
C LEU A 113 19.32 21.32 19.06
N ASP A 114 20.14 21.51 18.05
CA ASP A 114 21.25 20.59 17.79
C ASP A 114 22.36 20.75 18.84
N LEU A 115 23.23 19.74 18.96
CA LEU A 115 24.31 19.74 19.95
C LEU A 115 25.27 20.96 19.81
N LEU A 116 25.49 21.40 18.58
CA LEU A 116 26.36 22.55 18.31
C LEU A 116 25.79 23.87 18.84
N ARG A 117 24.46 24.06 18.69
CA ARG A 117 23.75 25.24 19.18
C ARG A 117 23.54 25.23 20.68
N ALA A 118 23.46 24.03 21.29
CA ALA A 118 23.33 23.89 22.75
C ALA A 118 24.59 24.37 23.51
N ARG A 119 25.78 24.35 22.91
CA ARG A 119 27.08 24.59 23.56
C ARG A 119 27.21 25.95 24.26
N THR A 120 26.54 26.97 23.77
CA THR A 120 26.67 28.37 24.27
C THR A 120 25.59 28.76 25.28
N ARG A 121 24.69 27.83 25.64
CA ARG A 121 23.56 28.14 26.54
C ARG A 121 23.58 27.24 27.77
N ARG A 122 22.99 27.69 28.85
CA ARG A 122 22.71 26.89 30.06
C ARG A 122 21.21 26.76 30.25
N PHE A 123 20.77 25.60 30.74
CA PHE A 123 19.37 25.27 30.96
C PHE A 123 19.24 24.63 32.34
N GLU A 124 18.09 24.77 32.98
CA GLU A 124 17.82 24.01 34.21
C GLU A 124 17.77 22.51 33.95
N VAL A 125 17.10 22.12 32.88
CA VAL A 125 16.89 20.70 32.50
C VAL A 125 17.28 20.52 31.03
N VAL A 126 18.05 19.47 30.74
CA VAL A 126 18.45 19.11 29.37
C VAL A 126 18.05 17.66 29.12
N PHE A 127 17.44 17.41 27.97
CA PHE A 127 17.21 16.09 27.41
C PHE A 127 18.15 15.92 26.21
N VAL A 128 19.08 14.99 26.28
CA VAL A 128 19.89 14.58 25.13
C VAL A 128 19.23 13.35 24.53
N VAL A 129 18.75 13.46 23.31
CA VAL A 129 17.99 12.42 22.60
C VAL A 129 18.80 11.88 21.43
N GLY A 130 18.45 10.68 20.93
CA GLY A 130 19.12 10.08 19.78
C GLY A 130 20.43 9.39 20.17
N LEU A 131 20.49 8.73 21.33
CA LEU A 131 21.64 7.99 21.82
C LEU A 131 21.62 6.53 21.36
N GLU A 132 21.36 6.29 20.08
CA GLU A 132 21.43 5.00 19.39
C GLU A 132 22.70 4.95 18.53
N GLU A 133 23.18 3.73 18.29
CA GLU A 133 24.30 3.50 17.36
C GLU A 133 24.00 4.08 15.96
N GLY A 134 24.93 4.81 15.40
CA GLY A 134 24.83 5.46 14.10
C GLY A 134 24.08 6.81 14.10
N SER A 135 23.37 7.15 15.18
CA SER A 135 22.78 8.48 15.39
C SER A 135 23.76 9.42 16.09
N LEU A 136 24.44 8.90 17.13
CA LEU A 136 25.50 9.62 17.83
C LEU A 136 26.51 8.61 18.41
N PRO A 137 27.80 8.59 17.96
CA PRO A 137 28.37 9.46 16.94
C PRO A 137 27.75 9.23 15.55
N ARG A 138 27.67 10.31 14.77
CA ARG A 138 27.12 10.23 13.43
C ARG A 138 28.04 9.42 12.53
N ARG A 139 27.47 8.55 11.72
CA ARG A 139 28.23 7.86 10.68
C ARG A 139 28.81 8.91 9.74
N SER A 140 30.14 8.96 9.62
CA SER A 140 30.81 9.82 8.66
C SER A 140 30.50 9.28 7.25
N GLN A 141 29.81 10.05 6.44
CA GLN A 141 29.87 9.85 5.00
C GLN A 141 31.17 10.55 4.55
N GLY A 142 32.21 9.75 4.30
CA GLY A 142 33.43 10.26 3.68
C GLY A 142 33.09 10.99 2.38
N SER A 143 33.86 12.01 2.03
CA SER A 143 33.68 12.64 0.71
C SER A 143 33.89 11.57 -0.37
N PRO A 144 32.97 11.38 -1.32
CA PRO A 144 33.13 10.40 -2.39
C PRO A 144 34.30 10.78 -3.34
N PHE A 145 34.78 12.02 -3.28
CA PHE A 145 35.83 12.53 -4.16
C PHE A 145 37.18 12.67 -3.45
N LEU A 146 37.21 12.80 -2.13
CA LEU A 146 38.40 13.08 -1.35
C LEU A 146 38.30 12.43 0.03
N ASP A 147 38.70 11.17 0.12
CA ASP A 147 38.78 10.43 1.37
C ASP A 147 39.96 10.88 2.23
N GLU A 148 40.08 10.42 3.47
CA GLU A 148 41.10 10.83 4.41
C GLU A 148 42.53 10.36 3.98
N GLU A 149 42.59 9.25 3.24
CA GLU A 149 43.85 8.71 2.72
C GLU A 149 44.39 9.60 1.60
N ARG A 150 43.51 10.00 0.69
CA ARG A 150 43.83 10.96 -0.38
C ARG A 150 44.19 12.34 0.15
N LYS A 151 43.53 12.78 1.22
CA LYS A 151 43.92 14.04 1.92
C LYS A 151 45.31 13.93 2.51
N ALA A 152 45.67 12.78 3.11
CA ALA A 152 47.01 12.57 3.68
C ALA A 152 48.10 12.55 2.59
N GLU A 153 47.84 11.93 1.43
CA GLU A 153 48.73 11.95 0.27
C GLU A 153 48.95 13.40 -0.26
N LEU A 154 47.85 14.16 -0.37
CA LEU A 154 47.90 15.54 -0.81
C LEU A 154 48.70 16.44 0.17
N GLU A 155 48.56 16.22 1.48
CA GLU A 155 49.37 16.94 2.50
C GLU A 155 50.86 16.65 2.36
N GLN A 156 51.25 15.42 2.02
CA GLN A 156 52.66 15.05 1.83
C GLN A 156 53.26 15.67 0.56
N THR A 157 52.46 15.88 -0.46
CA THR A 157 52.89 16.43 -1.75
C THR A 157 52.75 17.94 -1.85
N SER A 158 51.86 18.55 -1.07
CA SER A 158 51.57 19.98 -1.09
C SER A 158 52.38 20.75 -0.02
N ARG A 159 53.02 21.83 -0.40
CA ARG A 159 53.69 22.78 0.53
C ARG A 159 52.69 23.76 1.20
N SER A 160 51.39 23.67 0.93
CA SER A 160 50.39 24.71 1.25
C SER A 160 49.54 24.45 2.47
N GLY A 161 50.01 23.72 3.48
CA GLY A 161 49.35 23.61 4.76
C GLY A 161 48.54 22.31 4.96
N ARG A 162 48.05 22.12 6.17
CA ARG A 162 47.29 20.92 6.56
C ARG A 162 45.86 20.97 6.03
N LEU A 163 45.44 19.93 5.37
CA LEU A 163 44.04 19.72 5.06
C LEU A 163 43.28 19.32 6.34
N LEU A 164 42.11 19.91 6.55
CA LEU A 164 41.26 19.60 7.70
C LEU A 164 40.88 18.11 7.69
N ARG A 165 41.44 17.35 8.63
CA ARG A 165 40.99 16.02 8.93
C ARG A 165 39.81 16.11 9.90
N THR A 166 38.70 15.58 9.53
CA THR A 166 37.56 15.48 10.43
C THR A 166 37.62 14.15 11.15
N ASP A 167 37.89 14.15 12.46
CA ASP A 167 37.51 13.03 13.31
C ASP A 167 36.09 13.28 13.82
N PRO A 168 35.08 12.68 13.17
CA PRO A 168 33.68 12.91 13.54
C PRO A 168 33.36 12.35 14.92
N VAL A 169 34.05 11.30 15.37
CA VAL A 169 33.84 10.68 16.68
C VAL A 169 34.33 11.62 17.80
N SER A 170 35.54 12.14 17.70
CA SER A 170 36.09 13.10 18.69
C SER A 170 35.28 14.39 18.74
N ARG A 171 34.83 14.88 17.58
CA ARG A 171 33.96 16.07 17.51
C ARG A 171 32.62 15.81 18.18
N ASP A 172 31.97 14.72 17.87
CA ASP A 172 30.63 14.37 18.41
C ASP A 172 30.73 14.05 19.91
N ARG A 173 31.83 13.43 20.38
CA ARG A 173 32.16 13.26 21.80
C ARG A 173 32.26 14.58 22.54
N TYR A 174 32.99 15.55 21.97
CA TYR A 174 33.11 16.90 22.55
C TYR A 174 31.73 17.59 22.62
N LEU A 175 30.92 17.49 21.58
CA LEU A 175 29.58 18.08 21.56
C LEU A 175 28.64 17.38 22.57
N PHE A 176 28.71 16.06 22.68
CA PHE A 176 27.97 15.30 23.68
C PHE A 176 28.38 15.70 25.12
N TYR A 177 29.68 15.72 25.41
CA TYR A 177 30.18 16.19 26.69
C TYR A 177 29.70 17.62 27.00
N THR A 178 29.79 18.49 26.00
CA THR A 178 29.33 19.87 26.16
C THR A 178 27.84 19.93 26.48
N ALA A 179 26.98 19.16 25.77
CA ALA A 179 25.55 19.13 26.04
C ALA A 179 25.25 18.58 27.46
N CYS A 180 25.94 17.50 27.87
CA CYS A 180 25.78 16.91 29.19
C CYS A 180 26.20 17.85 30.35
N THR A 181 27.04 18.82 30.09
CA THR A 181 27.53 19.81 31.09
C THR A 181 26.73 21.13 31.08
N ARG A 182 25.69 21.25 30.24
CA ARG A 182 24.84 22.47 30.19
C ARG A 182 23.74 22.55 31.22
N PRO A 183 23.15 21.41 31.70
CA PRO A 183 22.12 21.50 32.70
C PRO A 183 22.63 21.99 34.05
N THR A 184 21.81 22.78 34.77
CA THR A 184 22.13 23.24 36.14
C THR A 184 21.42 22.41 37.21
N ARG A 185 20.35 21.64 36.84
CA ARG A 185 19.56 20.82 37.77
C ARG A 185 19.47 19.35 37.39
N ARG A 186 19.08 19.06 36.12
CA ARG A 186 18.84 17.66 35.68
C ARG A 186 19.27 17.44 34.25
N LEU A 187 19.89 16.30 34.04
CA LEU A 187 20.20 15.72 32.72
C LEU A 187 19.38 14.47 32.51
N TYR A 188 18.76 14.36 31.36
CA TYR A 188 18.10 13.15 30.89
C TYR A 188 18.79 12.70 29.61
N LEU A 189 19.29 11.46 29.63
CA LEU A 189 19.78 10.78 28.44
C LEU A 189 18.67 9.88 27.90
N VAL A 190 18.37 9.98 26.61
CA VAL A 190 17.23 9.27 26.01
C VAL A 190 17.67 8.56 24.75
N ARG A 191 17.34 7.28 24.66
CA ARG A 191 17.53 6.47 23.46
C ARG A 191 16.29 5.66 23.12
N GLU A 192 16.15 5.31 21.87
CA GLU A 192 15.22 4.29 21.43
C GLU A 192 15.86 2.90 21.59
N ALA A 193 15.15 1.98 22.22
CA ALA A 193 15.58 0.60 22.37
C ALA A 193 15.15 -0.30 21.22
N ALA A 194 14.17 0.14 20.43
CA ALA A 194 13.65 -0.54 19.24
C ALA A 194 13.12 0.46 18.22
N SER A 195 13.07 0.07 16.95
CA SER A 195 12.38 0.82 15.90
C SER A 195 10.86 0.73 16.04
N ASP A 196 10.13 1.49 15.23
CA ASP A 196 8.66 1.42 15.20
C ASP A 196 8.14 0.02 14.79
N GLU A 197 8.93 -0.73 14.01
CA GLU A 197 8.64 -2.12 13.63
C GLU A 197 9.04 -3.14 14.69
N GLY A 198 9.61 -2.69 15.83
CA GLY A 198 10.02 -3.53 16.93
C GLY A 198 11.42 -4.15 16.80
N SER A 199 12.19 -3.81 15.77
CA SER A 199 13.57 -4.26 15.63
C SER A 199 14.47 -3.61 16.69
N PRO A 200 15.32 -4.38 17.42
CA PRO A 200 16.22 -3.82 18.43
C PRO A 200 17.17 -2.76 17.86
N ARG A 201 17.41 -1.69 18.61
CA ARG A 201 18.42 -0.68 18.32
C ARG A 201 19.52 -0.72 19.37
N GLU A 202 20.75 -0.83 18.93
CA GLU A 202 21.92 -0.81 19.82
C GLU A 202 22.12 0.59 20.43
N ALA A 203 22.71 0.61 21.61
CA ALA A 203 23.03 1.85 22.29
C ALA A 203 24.22 2.56 21.63
N SER A 204 24.22 3.88 21.69
CA SER A 204 25.40 4.67 21.37
C SER A 204 26.57 4.34 22.32
N PRO A 205 27.83 4.27 21.85
CA PRO A 205 28.97 4.16 22.74
C PRO A 205 29.01 5.25 23.83
N PHE A 206 28.51 6.45 23.52
CA PHE A 206 28.41 7.54 24.49
C PHE A 206 27.39 7.31 25.58
N TRP A 207 26.34 6.53 25.31
CA TRP A 207 25.39 6.07 26.30
C TRP A 207 26.07 5.13 27.31
N ASP A 208 26.82 4.17 26.81
CA ASP A 208 27.53 3.21 27.67
C ASP A 208 28.65 3.88 28.46
N GLU A 209 29.41 4.79 27.84
CA GLU A 209 30.43 5.62 28.54
C GLU A 209 29.80 6.45 29.67
N ALA A 210 28.64 7.04 29.44
CA ALA A 210 27.94 7.82 30.47
C ALA A 210 27.43 6.94 31.62
N GLN A 211 26.88 5.77 31.32
CA GLN A 211 26.44 4.81 32.35
C GLN A 211 27.60 4.28 33.20
N ALA A 212 28.73 4.04 32.58
CA ALA A 212 29.93 3.53 33.27
C ALA A 212 30.48 4.50 34.34
N LEU A 213 30.03 5.76 34.35
CA LEU A 213 30.41 6.75 35.40
C LEU A 213 29.66 6.51 36.73
N PHE A 214 28.65 5.65 36.76
CA PHE A 214 27.79 5.44 37.91
C PHE A 214 27.79 3.95 38.33
N ALA A 215 27.44 3.68 39.58
CA ALA A 215 27.26 2.31 40.05
C ALA A 215 26.04 1.65 39.37
N VAL A 216 26.09 0.35 39.15
CA VAL A 216 25.05 -0.39 38.40
C VAL A 216 23.67 -0.23 39.02
N ASP A 217 23.57 -0.29 40.32
CA ASP A 217 22.35 -0.12 41.12
C ASP A 217 21.77 1.29 40.97
N GLU A 218 22.61 2.30 40.85
CA GLU A 218 22.18 3.68 40.58
C GLU A 218 21.62 3.81 39.15
N VAL A 219 22.30 3.24 38.15
CA VAL A 219 21.82 3.22 36.77
C VAL A 219 20.46 2.54 36.67
N GLU A 220 20.28 1.37 37.28
CA GLU A 220 19.01 0.67 37.32
C GLU A 220 17.90 1.49 38.00
N ARG A 221 18.20 2.10 39.15
CA ARG A 221 17.27 2.92 39.92
C ARG A 221 16.75 4.14 39.11
N TRP A 222 17.59 4.75 38.32
CA TRP A 222 17.25 5.96 37.56
C TRP A 222 16.82 5.68 36.12
N THR A 223 17.01 4.45 35.60
CA THR A 223 16.55 4.07 34.27
C THR A 223 15.03 3.88 34.24
N ARG A 224 14.40 4.48 33.27
CA ARG A 224 12.95 4.32 32.99
C ARG A 224 12.78 3.77 31.59
N ARG A 225 12.20 2.60 31.48
CA ARG A 225 11.87 1.98 30.19
C ARG A 225 10.38 2.15 29.91
N ARG A 226 10.07 2.63 28.75
CA ARG A 226 8.69 2.70 28.26
C ARG A 226 8.56 1.74 27.07
N PRO A 227 7.76 0.67 27.20
CA PRO A 227 7.57 -0.26 26.09
C PRO A 227 6.82 0.43 24.96
N LEU A 228 7.09 0.04 23.71
CA LEU A 228 6.43 0.58 22.51
C LEU A 228 4.89 0.44 22.60
N ALA A 229 4.42 -0.66 23.21
CA ALA A 229 3.00 -0.90 23.45
C ALA A 229 2.33 0.09 24.44
N ALA A 230 3.10 0.84 25.24
CA ALA A 230 2.56 1.83 26.18
C ALA A 230 2.21 3.14 25.46
N LEU A 231 1.19 3.10 24.61
CA LEU A 231 0.74 4.23 23.79
C LEU A 231 0.05 5.33 24.60
N THR A 232 -0.42 5.01 25.80
CA THR A 232 -1.15 5.93 26.67
C THR A 232 -0.42 6.12 28.00
N TRP A 233 -0.55 7.30 28.58
CA TRP A 233 -0.11 7.57 29.93
C TRP A 233 -1.06 6.91 30.95
N PRO A 234 -0.59 6.53 32.17
CA PRO A 234 -1.48 6.30 33.28
C PRO A 234 -2.29 7.59 33.55
N LEU A 235 -3.59 7.45 33.88
CA LEU A 235 -4.49 8.60 34.01
C LEU A 235 -4.01 9.63 35.03
N GLU A 236 -3.43 9.17 36.15
CA GLU A 236 -2.94 9.98 37.26
C GLU A 236 -1.72 10.83 36.90
N THR A 237 -0.91 10.35 35.96
CA THR A 237 0.35 10.99 35.57
C THR A 237 0.30 11.63 34.19
N ALA A 238 -0.85 11.56 33.52
CA ALA A 238 -1.02 12.13 32.19
C ALA A 238 -0.81 13.67 32.22
N PRO A 239 0.15 14.19 31.43
CA PRO A 239 0.64 15.58 31.59
C PRO A 239 -0.32 16.64 31.06
N THR A 240 -1.22 16.28 30.17
CA THR A 240 -2.17 17.22 29.53
C THR A 240 -3.59 16.67 29.53
N GLU A 241 -4.57 17.55 29.35
CA GLU A 241 -5.98 17.14 29.18
C GLU A 241 -6.15 16.14 28.03
N ARG A 242 -5.44 16.35 26.92
CA ARG A 242 -5.46 15.45 25.77
C ARG A 242 -4.96 14.05 26.13
N GLU A 243 -3.87 13.96 26.87
CA GLU A 243 -3.32 12.67 27.30
C GLU A 243 -4.19 11.99 28.38
N ARG A 244 -4.85 12.78 29.23
CA ARG A 244 -5.86 12.26 30.18
C ARG A 244 -7.06 11.68 29.45
N LEU A 245 -7.55 12.34 28.41
CA LEU A 245 -8.65 11.83 27.57
C LEU A 245 -8.26 10.56 26.81
N ARG A 246 -7.01 10.46 26.34
CA ARG A 246 -6.49 9.22 25.74
C ARG A 246 -6.42 8.08 26.77
N ALA A 247 -5.91 8.37 27.95
CA ALA A 247 -5.86 7.41 29.05
C ALA A 247 -7.27 6.94 29.44
N LEU A 248 -8.21 7.85 29.56
CA LEU A 248 -9.63 7.57 29.83
C LEU A 248 -10.26 6.69 28.75
N ALA A 249 -10.03 7.01 27.47
CA ALA A 249 -10.52 6.22 26.35
C ALA A 249 -9.90 4.80 26.31
N SER A 250 -8.64 4.66 26.74
CA SER A 250 -7.97 3.37 26.88
C SER A 250 -8.50 2.55 28.07
N LEU A 251 -8.90 3.20 29.15
CA LEU A 251 -9.50 2.58 30.34
C LEU A 251 -10.93 2.11 30.09
N ALA A 252 -11.68 2.84 29.29
CA ALA A 252 -13.12 2.65 29.12
C ALA A 252 -13.55 1.24 28.65
N PRO A 253 -12.82 0.50 27.80
CA PRO A 253 -13.17 -0.88 27.46
C PRO A 253 -12.99 -1.88 28.62
N ALA A 254 -12.03 -1.63 29.51
CA ALA A 254 -11.74 -2.51 30.65
C ALA A 254 -12.61 -2.18 31.87
N GLU A 255 -12.82 -0.89 32.12
CA GLU A 255 -13.54 -0.37 33.29
C GLU A 255 -14.58 0.72 32.89
N PRO A 256 -15.67 0.35 32.19
CA PRO A 256 -16.62 1.31 31.66
C PRO A 256 -17.25 2.24 32.70
N SER A 257 -17.58 1.69 33.89
CA SER A 257 -18.20 2.46 34.99
C SER A 257 -17.25 3.49 35.58
N THR A 258 -15.99 3.11 35.79
CA THR A 258 -14.93 4.02 36.27
C THR A 258 -14.68 5.12 35.27
N ALA A 259 -14.55 4.80 33.99
CA ALA A 259 -14.34 5.76 32.91
C ALA A 259 -15.50 6.76 32.80
N THR A 260 -16.74 6.29 32.88
CA THR A 260 -17.94 7.16 32.83
C THR A 260 -18.01 8.08 34.04
N SER A 261 -17.70 7.57 35.23
CA SER A 261 -17.70 8.40 36.47
C SER A 261 -16.63 9.50 36.41
N LEU A 262 -15.44 9.18 35.95
CA LEU A 262 -14.34 10.13 35.76
C LEU A 262 -14.65 11.15 34.66
N ALA A 263 -15.26 10.73 33.55
CA ALA A 263 -15.70 11.63 32.50
C ALA A 263 -16.73 12.63 33.01
N ARG A 264 -17.71 12.17 33.81
CA ARG A 264 -18.72 13.04 34.42
C ARG A 264 -18.11 14.03 35.41
N ALA A 265 -17.20 13.58 36.25
CA ALA A 265 -16.53 14.43 37.24
C ALA A 265 -15.71 15.59 36.60
N ASN A 266 -15.26 15.40 35.34
CA ASN A 266 -14.42 16.37 34.63
C ASN A 266 -15.14 17.05 33.45
N GLY A 267 -16.43 16.80 33.21
CA GLY A 267 -17.19 17.37 32.10
C GLY A 267 -16.78 16.84 30.72
N TRP A 268 -16.23 15.63 30.66
CA TRP A 268 -15.72 14.99 29.43
C TRP A 268 -16.68 13.97 28.81
N GLU A 269 -17.90 13.84 29.30
CA GLU A 269 -18.87 12.81 28.87
C GLU A 269 -19.02 12.77 27.34
N ARG A 270 -19.33 13.93 26.72
CA ARG A 270 -19.47 13.99 25.25
C ARG A 270 -18.19 13.63 24.48
N ARG A 271 -17.01 13.84 25.07
CA ARG A 271 -15.73 13.50 24.46
C ARG A 271 -15.45 12.01 24.58
N LEU A 272 -15.78 11.43 25.73
CA LEU A 272 -15.69 9.97 25.95
C LEU A 272 -16.66 9.24 25.02
N ASP A 273 -17.91 9.67 24.92
CA ASP A 273 -18.92 9.07 24.03
C ASP A 273 -18.43 9.09 22.58
N ARG A 274 -17.94 10.24 22.07
CA ARG A 274 -17.36 10.32 20.73
C ARG A 274 -16.14 9.42 20.53
N ALA A 275 -15.28 9.30 21.55
CA ALA A 275 -14.13 8.40 21.48
C ALA A 275 -14.57 6.92 21.43
N LEU A 276 -15.54 6.54 22.24
CA LEU A 276 -16.11 5.19 22.26
C LEU A 276 -16.86 4.88 20.96
N ASP A 277 -17.64 5.82 20.44
CA ASP A 277 -18.31 5.67 19.15
C ASP A 277 -17.32 5.52 17.97
N ALA A 278 -16.18 6.21 18.06
CA ALA A 278 -15.11 6.04 17.08
C ALA A 278 -14.49 4.63 17.09
N PHE A 279 -14.56 3.90 18.21
CA PHE A 279 -14.15 2.50 18.32
C PHE A 279 -15.28 1.51 18.01
N ARG A 280 -16.54 1.97 18.13
CA ARG A 280 -17.69 1.17 17.72
C ARG A 280 -17.71 1.08 16.21
N ARG A 281 -17.37 -0.06 15.70
CA ARG A 281 -17.45 -0.29 14.28
C ARG A 281 -18.89 -0.65 13.92
N PRO A 282 -19.52 0.08 13.00
CA PRO A 282 -20.81 -0.35 12.49
C PRO A 282 -20.66 -1.70 11.80
N THR A 283 -21.49 -2.64 12.19
CA THR A 283 -21.54 -3.99 11.61
C THR A 283 -22.52 -4.06 10.44
N ARG A 284 -23.33 -3.02 10.26
CA ARG A 284 -24.34 -2.91 9.19
C ARG A 284 -24.37 -1.52 8.59
N LEU A 285 -24.61 -1.46 7.30
CA LEU A 285 -24.97 -0.24 6.60
C LEU A 285 -26.37 0.18 6.99
N THR A 286 -26.59 1.48 7.21
CA THR A 286 -27.85 2.03 7.67
C THR A 286 -28.48 3.05 6.72
N HIS A 287 -27.70 3.51 5.70
CA HIS A 287 -28.19 4.49 4.74
C HIS A 287 -29.26 3.88 3.82
N PRO A 288 -30.52 4.41 3.79
CA PRO A 288 -31.63 3.77 3.09
C PRO A 288 -31.38 3.60 1.59
N ALA A 289 -30.79 4.61 0.91
CA ALA A 289 -30.56 4.53 -0.53
C ALA A 289 -29.52 3.46 -0.88
N VAL A 290 -28.46 3.28 -0.05
CA VAL A 290 -27.45 2.24 -0.26
C VAL A 290 -28.07 0.85 -0.06
N LEU A 291 -28.90 0.67 0.97
CA LEU A 291 -29.60 -0.59 1.21
C LEU A 291 -30.57 -0.93 0.09
N GLU A 292 -31.26 0.06 -0.46
CA GLU A 292 -32.15 -0.14 -1.59
C GLU A 292 -31.40 -0.55 -2.85
N GLU A 293 -30.28 0.09 -3.14
CA GLU A 293 -29.40 -0.28 -4.26
C GLU A 293 -28.90 -1.74 -4.12
N LEU A 294 -28.48 -2.15 -2.91
CA LEU A 294 -28.05 -3.52 -2.65
C LEU A 294 -29.18 -4.53 -2.79
N ARG A 295 -30.42 -4.18 -2.40
CA ARG A 295 -31.60 -5.04 -2.57
C ARG A 295 -32.00 -5.22 -4.03
N GLN A 296 -31.90 -4.14 -4.81
CA GLN A 296 -32.23 -4.14 -6.23
C GLN A 296 -31.15 -4.77 -7.10
N LYS A 297 -29.94 -4.98 -6.56
CA LYS A 297 -28.84 -5.59 -7.31
C LYS A 297 -29.23 -7.00 -7.76
N ALA A 298 -29.41 -7.15 -9.07
CA ALA A 298 -29.89 -8.39 -9.69
C ALA A 298 -28.77 -9.40 -9.97
N SER A 299 -27.52 -8.96 -10.05
CA SER A 299 -26.38 -9.83 -10.38
C SER A 299 -25.21 -9.62 -9.44
N PHE A 300 -24.54 -10.72 -9.07
CA PHE A 300 -23.33 -10.74 -8.25
C PHE A 300 -22.26 -11.57 -8.94
N SER A 301 -21.00 -11.07 -8.97
CA SER A 301 -19.93 -11.89 -9.51
C SER A 301 -19.50 -12.96 -8.51
N VAL A 302 -19.02 -14.11 -9.02
CA VAL A 302 -18.47 -15.17 -8.17
C VAL A 302 -17.36 -14.63 -7.27
N THR A 303 -16.48 -13.77 -7.82
CA THR A 303 -15.37 -13.17 -7.08
C THR A 303 -15.85 -12.18 -6.01
N ASP A 304 -16.99 -11.51 -6.21
CA ASP A 304 -17.57 -10.66 -5.16
C ASP A 304 -18.07 -11.49 -3.97
N LEU A 305 -18.70 -12.63 -4.27
CA LEU A 305 -19.18 -13.53 -3.23
C LEU A 305 -18.01 -14.19 -2.47
N GLU A 306 -16.97 -14.62 -3.15
CA GLU A 306 -15.76 -15.13 -2.49
C GLU A 306 -15.08 -14.07 -1.62
N ARG A 307 -15.03 -12.81 -2.09
CA ARG A 307 -14.48 -11.71 -1.29
C ARG A 307 -15.33 -11.42 -0.06
N PHE A 308 -16.65 -11.54 -0.16
CA PHE A 308 -17.55 -11.46 0.99
C PHE A 308 -17.35 -12.64 1.96
N ALA A 309 -17.13 -13.84 1.43
CA ALA A 309 -16.78 -15.02 2.24
C ALA A 309 -15.45 -14.87 2.97
N ASP A 310 -14.45 -14.23 2.36
CA ASP A 310 -13.17 -13.96 3.01
C ASP A 310 -13.35 -13.03 4.22
N CYS A 311 -14.10 -11.93 4.06
CA CYS A 311 -14.49 -11.01 5.12
C CYS A 311 -15.48 -9.98 4.59
N SER A 312 -16.67 -9.84 5.21
CA SER A 312 -17.70 -8.87 4.81
C SER A 312 -17.17 -7.43 4.78
N SER A 313 -16.25 -7.07 5.68
CA SER A 313 -15.60 -5.77 5.68
C SER A 313 -14.64 -5.55 4.52
N MET A 314 -13.92 -6.58 4.13
CA MET A 314 -13.01 -6.53 2.98
C MET A 314 -13.82 -6.33 1.70
N TRP A 315 -14.90 -7.08 1.54
CA TRP A 315 -15.85 -6.89 0.46
C TRP A 315 -16.38 -5.46 0.41
N PHE A 316 -16.79 -4.90 1.56
CA PHE A 316 -17.30 -3.53 1.65
C PHE A 316 -16.28 -2.51 1.13
N VAL A 317 -15.02 -2.62 1.55
CA VAL A 317 -13.98 -1.68 1.13
C VAL A 317 -13.61 -1.87 -0.34
N GLU A 318 -13.34 -3.11 -0.76
CA GLU A 318 -12.80 -3.37 -2.09
C GLU A 318 -13.86 -3.35 -3.20
N ARG A 319 -15.14 -3.66 -2.88
CA ARG A 319 -16.19 -3.80 -3.89
C ARG A 319 -17.25 -2.71 -3.86
N LEU A 320 -17.52 -2.13 -2.71
CA LEU A 320 -18.50 -1.05 -2.58
C LEU A 320 -17.81 0.33 -2.57
N LEU A 321 -16.79 0.53 -1.74
CA LEU A 321 -16.06 1.80 -1.67
C LEU A 321 -15.03 1.96 -2.80
N GLN A 322 -14.39 0.89 -3.22
CA GLN A 322 -13.41 0.83 -4.30
C GLN A 322 -12.32 1.92 -4.22
N PRO A 323 -11.58 2.03 -3.11
CA PRO A 323 -10.52 3.03 -3.01
C PRO A 323 -9.48 2.79 -4.11
N ARG A 324 -9.06 3.86 -4.76
CA ARG A 324 -8.01 3.79 -5.78
C ARG A 324 -6.66 3.99 -5.11
N SER A 325 -5.69 3.12 -5.44
CA SER A 325 -4.29 3.37 -5.08
C SER A 325 -3.76 4.56 -5.89
N ILE A 326 -3.00 5.42 -5.23
CA ILE A 326 -2.34 6.58 -5.86
C ILE A 326 -1.01 6.12 -6.48
N ASP A 327 -0.37 5.13 -5.89
CA ASP A 327 0.94 4.65 -6.33
C ASP A 327 0.81 3.58 -7.42
N ALA A 328 1.71 3.63 -8.40
CA ALA A 328 1.84 2.64 -9.44
C ALA A 328 2.76 1.51 -8.93
N GLU A 329 2.20 0.53 -8.26
CA GLU A 329 2.94 -0.65 -7.83
C GLU A 329 2.69 -1.83 -8.77
N VAL A 330 3.74 -2.63 -9.01
CA VAL A 330 3.62 -3.96 -9.63
C VAL A 330 3.09 -4.93 -8.58
N ASP A 331 1.78 -4.95 -8.42
CA ASP A 331 1.12 -5.79 -7.44
C ASP A 331 0.78 -7.21 -8.00
N ALA A 332 0.36 -8.09 -7.12
CA ALA A 332 -0.06 -9.44 -7.48
C ALA A 332 -1.25 -9.46 -8.46
N ARG A 333 -2.07 -8.41 -8.47
CA ARG A 333 -3.22 -8.27 -9.35
C ARG A 333 -2.79 -7.98 -10.79
N LEU A 334 -1.84 -7.06 -10.98
CA LEU A 334 -1.27 -6.76 -12.29
C LEU A 334 -0.58 -8.00 -12.86
N ARG A 335 0.23 -8.71 -12.03
CA ARG A 335 0.85 -9.99 -12.41
C ARG A 335 -0.19 -11.00 -12.89
N GLY A 336 -1.30 -11.17 -12.17
CA GLY A 336 -2.41 -12.04 -12.55
C GLY A 336 -3.02 -11.62 -13.88
N THR A 337 -3.35 -10.35 -14.05
CA THR A 337 -3.96 -9.81 -15.27
C THR A 337 -3.09 -10.07 -16.51
N VAL A 338 -1.79 -9.81 -16.42
CA VAL A 338 -0.84 -10.07 -17.52
C VAL A 338 -0.75 -11.56 -17.83
N ALA A 339 -0.68 -12.42 -16.82
CA ALA A 339 -0.61 -13.87 -17.01
C ALA A 339 -1.88 -14.42 -17.71
N HIS A 340 -3.07 -14.04 -17.26
CA HIS A 340 -4.35 -14.46 -17.87
C HIS A 340 -4.47 -13.96 -19.31
N GLN A 341 -4.14 -12.70 -19.57
CA GLN A 341 -4.17 -12.15 -20.93
C GLN A 341 -3.18 -12.86 -21.86
N THR A 342 -2.00 -13.18 -21.34
CA THR A 342 -0.99 -13.95 -22.09
C THR A 342 -1.52 -15.33 -22.47
N LEU A 343 -2.05 -16.07 -21.49
CA LEU A 343 -2.58 -17.42 -21.72
C LEU A 343 -3.80 -17.42 -22.65
N PHE A 344 -4.68 -16.45 -22.51
CA PHE A 344 -5.80 -16.26 -23.43
C PHE A 344 -5.32 -16.09 -24.88
N SER A 345 -4.42 -15.16 -25.11
CA SER A 345 -3.90 -14.88 -26.44
C SER A 345 -3.13 -16.08 -27.00
N PHE A 346 -2.36 -16.74 -26.16
CA PHE A 346 -1.60 -17.93 -26.50
C PHE A 346 -2.48 -19.09 -26.95
N PHE A 347 -3.40 -19.56 -26.10
CA PHE A 347 -4.23 -20.73 -26.45
C PHE A 347 -5.19 -20.43 -27.61
N LYS A 348 -5.72 -19.22 -27.71
CA LYS A 348 -6.58 -18.80 -28.81
C LYS A 348 -5.84 -18.73 -30.17
N GLY A 349 -4.59 -18.31 -30.13
CA GLY A 349 -3.77 -18.14 -31.33
C GLY A 349 -2.97 -19.40 -31.73
N LEU A 350 -2.75 -20.32 -30.79
CA LEU A 350 -1.92 -21.51 -30.98
C LEU A 350 -2.28 -22.36 -32.21
N PRO A 351 -3.59 -22.67 -32.49
CA PRO A 351 -3.97 -23.45 -33.64
C PRO A 351 -3.56 -22.81 -34.97
N LYS A 352 -3.60 -21.50 -35.07
CA LYS A 352 -3.19 -20.74 -36.25
C LYS A 352 -1.67 -20.73 -36.43
N ARG A 353 -0.92 -20.73 -35.31
CA ARG A 353 0.54 -20.63 -35.32
C ARG A 353 1.23 -21.96 -35.54
N THR A 354 0.73 -23.03 -34.93
CA THR A 354 1.37 -24.34 -34.90
C THR A 354 0.58 -25.45 -35.62
N GLY A 355 -0.66 -25.19 -36.03
CA GLY A 355 -1.56 -26.22 -36.61
C GLY A 355 -2.11 -27.21 -35.58
N ALA A 356 -1.86 -27.02 -34.28
CA ALA A 356 -2.29 -27.91 -33.22
C ALA A 356 -3.09 -27.15 -32.15
N GLU A 357 -4.16 -27.75 -31.61
CA GLU A 357 -5.03 -27.16 -30.60
C GLU A 357 -4.36 -27.04 -29.22
N ARG A 358 -3.27 -27.76 -28.98
CA ARG A 358 -2.49 -27.71 -27.74
C ARG A 358 -1.00 -27.84 -27.99
N PRO A 359 -0.14 -27.42 -27.06
CA PRO A 359 1.28 -27.70 -27.09
C PRO A 359 1.54 -29.21 -27.12
N ARG A 360 2.51 -29.64 -27.91
CA ARG A 360 3.01 -31.00 -27.99
C ARG A 360 4.53 -30.99 -28.11
N PRO A 361 5.24 -32.09 -27.84
CA PRO A 361 6.70 -32.12 -27.98
C PRO A 361 7.17 -31.65 -29.36
N GLU A 362 6.41 -31.99 -30.41
CA GLU A 362 6.79 -31.72 -31.82
C GLU A 362 6.67 -30.22 -32.18
N ASN A 363 5.80 -29.45 -31.49
CA ASN A 363 5.60 -28.05 -31.78
C ASN A 363 6.05 -27.12 -30.61
N LEU A 364 6.74 -27.67 -29.62
CA LEU A 364 7.04 -26.98 -28.36
C LEU A 364 7.85 -25.70 -28.57
N GLU A 365 8.88 -25.75 -29.42
CA GLU A 365 9.73 -24.58 -29.68
C GLU A 365 8.94 -23.42 -30.28
N GLN A 366 8.09 -23.68 -31.27
CA GLN A 366 7.20 -22.68 -31.87
C GLN A 366 6.17 -22.18 -30.86
N ALA A 367 5.65 -23.04 -30.00
CA ALA A 367 4.71 -22.67 -28.97
C ALA A 367 5.36 -21.73 -27.94
N LEU A 368 6.59 -21.99 -27.49
CA LEU A 368 7.32 -21.15 -26.55
C LEU A 368 7.67 -19.79 -27.15
N GLU A 369 8.07 -19.75 -28.43
CA GLU A 369 8.31 -18.47 -29.12
C GLU A 369 7.03 -17.62 -29.17
N PHE A 370 5.91 -18.23 -29.54
CA PHE A 370 4.62 -17.57 -29.58
C PHE A 370 4.13 -17.12 -28.19
N LEU A 371 4.38 -17.91 -27.15
CA LEU A 371 4.09 -17.52 -25.77
C LEU A 371 4.82 -16.23 -25.37
N ARG A 372 6.11 -16.11 -25.72
CA ARG A 372 6.91 -14.91 -25.44
C ARG A 372 6.41 -13.68 -26.20
N GLU A 373 5.93 -13.86 -27.45
CA GLU A 373 5.26 -12.79 -28.19
C GLU A 373 4.00 -12.31 -27.43
N CYS A 374 3.11 -13.24 -27.06
CA CYS A 374 1.89 -12.92 -26.31
C CYS A 374 2.18 -12.26 -24.96
N LEU A 375 3.25 -12.66 -24.26
CA LEU A 375 3.63 -12.04 -22.99
C LEU A 375 4.09 -10.59 -23.19
N ARG A 376 4.90 -10.32 -24.20
CA ARG A 376 5.34 -8.95 -24.52
C ARG A 376 4.15 -8.04 -24.85
N ASP A 377 3.21 -8.54 -25.65
CA ASP A 377 2.00 -7.79 -26.01
C ASP A 377 1.12 -7.50 -24.77
N ALA A 378 0.95 -8.50 -23.90
CA ALA A 378 0.19 -8.32 -22.65
C ALA A 378 0.87 -7.33 -21.69
N LEU A 379 2.20 -7.38 -21.55
CA LEU A 379 2.94 -6.41 -20.76
C LEU A 379 2.79 -4.99 -21.32
N GLN A 380 2.90 -4.81 -22.63
CA GLN A 380 2.72 -3.52 -23.26
C GLN A 380 1.29 -2.95 -23.07
N ALA A 381 0.28 -3.82 -23.09
CA ALA A 381 -1.12 -3.41 -22.94
C ALA A 381 -1.50 -3.04 -21.50
N HIS A 382 -0.87 -3.64 -20.50
CA HIS A 382 -1.30 -3.54 -19.10
C HIS A 382 -0.33 -2.79 -18.18
N LEU A 383 0.96 -2.68 -18.54
CA LEU A 383 1.92 -1.92 -17.76
C LEU A 383 1.75 -0.42 -17.98
N ARG A 384 1.74 0.31 -16.89
CA ARG A 384 1.77 1.77 -16.91
C ARG A 384 3.16 2.28 -17.30
N ILE A 385 3.21 3.47 -17.87
CA ILE A 385 4.46 4.09 -18.35
C ILE A 385 5.41 4.42 -17.20
N ASP A 386 4.88 4.64 -16.00
CA ASP A 386 5.60 5.06 -14.81
C ASP A 386 6.19 3.90 -13.98
N VAL A 387 6.02 2.63 -14.42
CA VAL A 387 6.65 1.47 -13.77
C VAL A 387 8.17 1.47 -14.07
N PRO A 388 9.04 1.39 -13.04
CA PRO A 388 10.48 1.35 -13.22
C PRO A 388 10.92 0.19 -14.12
N GLU A 389 11.90 0.43 -14.99
CA GLU A 389 12.39 -0.56 -15.96
C GLU A 389 12.91 -1.85 -15.30
N LEU A 390 13.49 -1.76 -14.10
CA LEU A 390 13.96 -2.91 -13.34
C LEU A 390 12.79 -3.83 -12.94
N GLU A 391 11.73 -3.24 -12.37
CA GLU A 391 10.52 -3.98 -11.97
C GLU A 391 9.80 -4.59 -13.16
N ARG A 392 9.75 -3.88 -14.28
CA ARG A 392 9.22 -4.39 -15.54
C ARG A 392 9.96 -5.63 -16.01
N ARG A 393 11.30 -5.59 -16.05
CA ARG A 393 12.13 -6.73 -16.44
C ARG A 393 12.00 -7.90 -15.49
N GLU A 394 11.93 -7.64 -14.19
CA GLU A 394 11.73 -8.69 -13.18
C GLU A 394 10.38 -9.38 -13.37
N LEU A 395 9.31 -8.60 -13.58
CA LEU A 395 7.99 -9.13 -13.89
C LEU A 395 7.99 -9.98 -15.14
N GLU A 396 8.58 -9.49 -16.24
CA GLU A 396 8.69 -10.21 -17.52
C GLU A 396 9.42 -11.53 -17.35
N HIS A 397 10.63 -11.54 -16.76
CA HIS A 397 11.42 -12.74 -16.55
C HIS A 397 10.72 -13.77 -15.66
N SER A 398 10.08 -13.30 -14.57
CA SER A 398 9.40 -14.20 -13.65
C SER A 398 8.15 -14.83 -14.30
N LEU A 399 7.36 -14.05 -15.05
CA LEU A 399 6.20 -14.56 -15.79
C LEU A 399 6.61 -15.49 -16.92
N ALA A 400 7.61 -15.13 -17.74
CA ALA A 400 8.11 -15.98 -18.80
C ALA A 400 8.47 -17.36 -18.27
N ARG A 401 9.26 -17.43 -17.20
CA ARG A 401 9.67 -18.70 -16.56
C ARG A 401 8.49 -19.54 -16.09
N ASP A 402 7.51 -18.91 -15.43
CA ASP A 402 6.35 -19.61 -14.88
C ASP A 402 5.42 -20.13 -16.00
N LEU A 403 5.18 -19.31 -17.02
CA LEU A 403 4.33 -19.67 -18.16
C LEU A 403 4.99 -20.69 -19.11
N GLU A 404 6.30 -20.59 -19.33
CA GLU A 404 7.06 -21.61 -20.09
C GLU A 404 6.99 -22.98 -19.43
N LYS A 405 7.13 -23.05 -18.10
CA LYS A 405 6.93 -24.30 -17.34
C LYS A 405 5.53 -24.87 -17.54
N LEU A 406 4.50 -24.02 -17.57
CA LEU A 406 3.13 -24.46 -17.86
C LEU A 406 3.04 -25.09 -19.25
N VAL A 407 3.58 -24.41 -20.28
CA VAL A 407 3.54 -24.90 -21.68
C VAL A 407 4.30 -26.21 -21.83
N HIS A 408 5.45 -26.39 -21.17
CA HIS A 408 6.17 -27.68 -21.16
C HIS A 408 5.30 -28.80 -20.60
N ARG A 409 4.61 -28.57 -19.47
CA ARG A 409 3.73 -29.59 -18.88
C ARG A 409 2.51 -29.90 -19.74
N GLU A 410 1.94 -28.88 -20.37
CA GLU A 410 0.84 -29.08 -21.32
C GLU A 410 1.31 -29.94 -22.54
N ALA A 411 2.53 -29.73 -23.00
CA ALA A 411 3.12 -30.51 -24.11
C ALA A 411 3.35 -31.98 -23.74
N GLU A 412 3.75 -32.24 -22.50
CA GLU A 412 3.99 -33.60 -21.98
C GLU A 412 2.71 -34.29 -21.49
N SER A 413 1.58 -33.57 -21.47
CA SER A 413 0.32 -34.07 -20.92
C SER A 413 -0.25 -35.23 -21.74
N PRO A 414 -0.53 -36.38 -21.12
CA PRO A 414 -1.23 -37.49 -21.77
C PRO A 414 -2.73 -37.29 -21.89
N SER A 415 -3.29 -36.20 -21.33
CA SER A 415 -4.73 -35.95 -21.28
C SER A 415 -5.34 -35.97 -22.70
N PRO A 416 -6.48 -36.63 -22.92
CA PRO A 416 -7.21 -36.58 -24.18
C PRO A 416 -7.97 -35.27 -24.35
N LEU A 417 -8.16 -34.50 -23.25
CA LEU A 417 -8.90 -33.21 -23.27
C LEU A 417 -8.11 -32.16 -24.03
N VAL A 418 -8.79 -31.36 -24.82
CA VAL A 418 -8.21 -30.26 -25.58
C VAL A 418 -8.79 -28.92 -25.15
N PRO A 419 -7.98 -27.87 -25.10
CA PRO A 419 -8.47 -26.51 -24.85
C PRO A 419 -9.48 -26.09 -25.94
N ASP A 420 -10.71 -25.77 -25.54
CA ASP A 420 -11.80 -25.45 -26.47
C ASP A 420 -12.27 -24.00 -26.36
N ARG A 421 -12.52 -23.51 -25.14
CA ARG A 421 -13.01 -22.16 -24.91
C ARG A 421 -12.17 -21.43 -23.88
N PHE A 422 -11.98 -20.11 -24.09
CA PHE A 422 -11.12 -19.27 -23.27
C PHE A 422 -11.86 -18.01 -22.86
N GLU A 423 -11.63 -17.54 -21.61
CA GLU A 423 -12.18 -16.29 -21.08
C GLU A 423 -13.71 -16.22 -21.26
N VAL A 424 -14.41 -17.33 -20.96
CA VAL A 424 -15.86 -17.47 -21.16
C VAL A 424 -16.60 -16.64 -20.12
N SER A 425 -17.04 -15.45 -20.51
CA SER A 425 -17.83 -14.56 -19.67
C SER A 425 -19.29 -14.96 -19.68
N PHE A 426 -19.94 -14.87 -18.51
CA PHE A 426 -21.39 -15.10 -18.36
C PHE A 426 -22.00 -14.08 -17.38
N GLY A 427 -23.28 -13.77 -17.55
CA GLY A 427 -24.01 -12.84 -16.69
C GLY A 427 -23.68 -11.36 -16.92
N SER A 428 -23.16 -10.99 -18.09
CA SER A 428 -22.90 -9.61 -18.46
C SER A 428 -23.34 -9.32 -19.90
N GLU A 429 -23.58 -8.05 -20.22
CA GLU A 429 -23.92 -7.62 -21.59
C GLU A 429 -22.81 -7.91 -22.62
N ARG A 430 -21.58 -8.08 -22.15
CA ARG A 430 -20.41 -8.42 -22.99
C ARG A 430 -20.26 -9.92 -23.24
N SER A 431 -21.06 -10.74 -22.58
CA SER A 431 -21.07 -12.19 -22.77
C SER A 431 -21.74 -12.56 -24.09
N ALA A 432 -21.48 -13.77 -24.59
CA ALA A 432 -22.23 -14.32 -25.71
C ALA A 432 -23.75 -14.30 -25.41
N PRO A 433 -24.61 -14.06 -26.40
CA PRO A 433 -26.06 -13.85 -26.17
C PRO A 433 -26.70 -14.92 -25.27
N GLU A 434 -26.34 -16.18 -25.46
CA GLU A 434 -26.82 -17.32 -24.70
C GLU A 434 -26.34 -17.33 -23.24
N LEU A 435 -25.27 -16.62 -22.92
CA LEU A 435 -24.64 -16.54 -21.59
C LEU A 435 -24.95 -15.24 -20.85
N GLN A 436 -25.61 -14.26 -21.49
CA GLN A 436 -25.88 -12.93 -20.89
C GLN A 436 -26.75 -13.00 -19.65
N ARG A 437 -27.68 -13.94 -19.59
CA ARG A 437 -28.58 -14.10 -18.43
C ARG A 437 -27.88 -14.46 -17.13
N GLY A 438 -26.65 -15.01 -17.20
CA GLY A 438 -25.93 -15.54 -16.05
C GLY A 438 -26.55 -16.82 -15.47
N LEU A 439 -25.96 -17.30 -14.37
CA LEU A 439 -26.45 -18.46 -13.64
C LEU A 439 -27.50 -18.02 -12.62
N ASP A 440 -28.77 -18.40 -12.84
CA ASP A 440 -29.87 -18.09 -11.90
C ASP A 440 -29.79 -18.97 -10.65
N LEU A 441 -29.70 -18.35 -9.47
CA LEU A 441 -29.74 -19.05 -8.18
C LEU A 441 -31.02 -18.76 -7.37
N GLY A 442 -32.06 -18.27 -8.02
CA GLY A 442 -33.35 -17.94 -7.39
C GLY A 442 -33.33 -16.55 -6.75
N GLY A 443 -33.84 -15.55 -7.49
CA GLY A 443 -33.94 -14.16 -7.06
C GLY A 443 -32.67 -13.31 -7.28
N PHE A 444 -31.64 -13.87 -7.85
CA PHE A 444 -30.45 -13.16 -8.37
C PHE A 444 -29.71 -14.06 -9.35
N ALA A 445 -28.96 -13.45 -10.25
CA ALA A 445 -28.06 -14.13 -11.16
C ALA A 445 -26.61 -14.05 -10.66
N VAL A 446 -25.83 -15.09 -10.92
CA VAL A 446 -24.39 -15.07 -10.74
C VAL A 446 -23.71 -14.79 -12.08
N SER A 447 -22.74 -13.89 -12.05
CA SER A 447 -21.90 -13.54 -13.19
C SER A 447 -20.44 -13.94 -12.93
N GLY A 448 -19.68 -14.13 -13.99
CA GLY A 448 -18.28 -14.49 -13.86
C GLY A 448 -17.60 -14.69 -15.20
N LYS A 449 -16.40 -15.24 -15.12
CA LYS A 449 -15.57 -15.53 -16.29
C LYS A 449 -14.76 -16.78 -16.00
N ILE A 450 -14.92 -17.79 -16.85
CA ILE A 450 -14.17 -19.04 -16.80
C ILE A 450 -12.94 -18.86 -17.66
N ASP A 451 -11.75 -19.06 -17.10
CA ASP A 451 -10.49 -18.81 -17.81
C ASP A 451 -10.32 -19.73 -19.00
N ARG A 452 -10.55 -21.05 -18.80
CA ARG A 452 -10.41 -22.06 -19.86
C ARG A 452 -11.38 -23.21 -19.61
N ILE A 453 -11.94 -23.72 -20.68
CA ILE A 453 -12.72 -24.97 -20.72
C ILE A 453 -11.98 -25.93 -21.64
N ASP A 454 -11.60 -27.10 -21.11
CA ASP A 454 -11.07 -28.22 -21.89
C ASP A 454 -12.18 -29.19 -22.20
N ARG A 455 -12.22 -29.69 -23.41
CA ARG A 455 -13.28 -30.56 -23.90
C ARG A 455 -12.74 -31.91 -24.36
N ASP A 456 -13.50 -32.95 -24.11
CA ASP A 456 -13.30 -34.25 -24.72
C ASP A 456 -13.67 -34.17 -26.22
N PRO A 457 -12.73 -34.36 -27.14
CA PRO A 457 -12.99 -34.22 -28.57
C PRO A 457 -14.01 -35.23 -29.11
N PHE A 458 -14.23 -36.35 -28.43
CA PHE A 458 -15.14 -37.41 -28.82
C PHE A 458 -16.43 -37.47 -27.99
N GLY A 459 -16.57 -36.63 -26.98
CA GLY A 459 -17.70 -36.63 -26.04
C GLY A 459 -18.24 -35.24 -25.73
N ALA A 460 -19.33 -35.22 -24.99
CA ALA A 460 -19.99 -34.00 -24.52
C ALA A 460 -19.45 -33.54 -23.13
N ARG A 461 -18.30 -34.11 -22.71
CA ARG A 461 -17.73 -33.86 -21.37
C ARG A 461 -16.64 -32.78 -21.43
N GLY A 462 -16.47 -32.04 -20.33
CA GLY A 462 -15.46 -31.00 -20.25
C GLY A 462 -14.96 -30.73 -18.83
N LEU A 463 -13.84 -30.04 -18.76
CA LEU A 463 -13.15 -29.66 -17.54
C LEU A 463 -13.03 -28.14 -17.44
N VAL A 464 -13.41 -27.59 -16.30
CA VAL A 464 -13.15 -26.16 -16.00
C VAL A 464 -11.71 -26.00 -15.50
N VAL A 465 -10.99 -25.04 -16.04
CA VAL A 465 -9.64 -24.68 -15.60
C VAL A 465 -9.61 -23.22 -15.20
N ASP A 466 -9.20 -22.94 -13.97
CA ASP A 466 -9.02 -21.60 -13.43
C ASP A 466 -7.55 -21.39 -13.03
N TYR A 467 -6.91 -20.34 -13.53
CA TYR A 467 -5.52 -20.06 -13.30
C TYR A 467 -5.32 -19.22 -12.03
N LYS A 468 -4.40 -19.66 -11.16
CA LYS A 468 -4.02 -18.91 -9.96
C LYS A 468 -2.58 -18.40 -10.11
N SER A 469 -2.39 -17.11 -10.03
CA SER A 469 -1.06 -16.47 -10.13
C SER A 469 -0.09 -16.86 -8.99
N GLY A 470 -0.61 -17.42 -7.89
CA GLY A 470 0.16 -17.90 -6.75
C GLY A 470 0.82 -19.29 -6.96
N ARG A 471 1.44 -19.79 -5.88
CA ARG A 471 2.15 -21.08 -5.84
C ARG A 471 1.26 -22.27 -5.46
N SER A 472 0.12 -22.02 -4.86
CA SER A 472 -0.80 -23.05 -4.35
C SER A 472 -2.11 -23.06 -5.11
N ALA A 473 -2.65 -24.27 -5.27
CA ALA A 473 -3.98 -24.53 -5.76
C ALA A 473 -4.80 -25.23 -4.66
N HIS A 474 -6.13 -25.08 -4.67
CA HIS A 474 -7.00 -25.57 -3.60
C HIS A 474 -7.44 -27.01 -3.86
N THR A 475 -7.31 -27.85 -2.84
CA THR A 475 -7.77 -29.24 -2.83
C THR A 475 -9.30 -29.33 -2.80
N ALA A 476 -9.88 -30.50 -3.13
CA ALA A 476 -11.30 -30.74 -3.01
C ALA A 476 -11.83 -30.42 -1.60
N ALA A 477 -11.12 -30.86 -0.57
CA ALA A 477 -11.49 -30.60 0.82
C ALA A 477 -11.37 -29.11 1.22
N GLU A 478 -10.43 -28.37 0.65
CA GLU A 478 -10.29 -26.94 0.89
C GLU A 478 -11.39 -26.16 0.18
N ILE A 479 -11.77 -26.54 -1.04
CA ILE A 479 -12.87 -25.91 -1.79
C ILE A 479 -14.15 -25.93 -0.94
N GLU A 480 -14.46 -27.04 -0.33
CA GLU A 480 -15.62 -27.17 0.52
C GLU A 480 -15.48 -26.40 1.85
N ARG A 481 -14.39 -26.67 2.59
CA ARG A 481 -14.17 -26.09 3.92
C ARG A 481 -14.04 -24.57 3.88
N GLU A 482 -13.41 -24.04 2.84
CA GLU A 482 -13.09 -22.62 2.72
C GLU A 482 -14.06 -21.86 1.80
N LEU A 483 -15.17 -22.47 1.40
CA LEU A 483 -16.21 -21.84 0.60
C LEU A 483 -15.68 -21.20 -0.69
N HIS A 484 -14.80 -21.92 -1.41
CA HIS A 484 -14.39 -21.51 -2.74
C HIS A 484 -15.53 -21.79 -3.73
N LEU A 485 -16.12 -20.74 -4.28
CA LEU A 485 -17.31 -20.83 -5.10
C LEU A 485 -17.02 -20.97 -6.60
N GLN A 486 -15.83 -20.58 -7.07
CA GLN A 486 -15.51 -20.57 -8.49
C GLN A 486 -15.71 -21.94 -9.14
N ILE A 487 -15.00 -22.96 -8.70
CA ILE A 487 -15.07 -24.27 -9.33
C ILE A 487 -16.48 -24.86 -9.27
N PRO A 488 -17.18 -24.95 -8.13
CA PRO A 488 -18.54 -25.51 -8.09
C PRO A 488 -19.53 -24.77 -8.98
N LEU A 489 -19.53 -23.43 -8.95
CA LEU A 489 -20.46 -22.64 -9.75
C LEU A 489 -20.09 -22.63 -11.23
N TYR A 490 -18.80 -22.69 -11.58
CA TYR A 490 -18.37 -22.81 -12.98
C TYR A 490 -18.69 -24.16 -13.58
N MET A 491 -18.64 -25.25 -12.81
CA MET A 491 -19.12 -26.55 -13.25
C MET A 491 -20.64 -26.51 -13.52
N LEU A 492 -21.40 -25.81 -12.69
CA LEU A 492 -22.83 -25.62 -12.91
C LEU A 492 -23.10 -24.78 -14.17
N VAL A 493 -22.33 -23.71 -14.40
CA VAL A 493 -22.37 -22.91 -15.64
C VAL A 493 -22.04 -23.77 -16.86
N LEU A 494 -21.03 -24.65 -16.76
CA LEU A 494 -20.65 -25.54 -17.83
C LEU A 494 -21.82 -26.44 -18.26
N ARG A 495 -22.54 -27.00 -17.29
CA ARG A 495 -23.74 -27.83 -17.55
C ARG A 495 -24.93 -27.02 -18.04
N ASP A 496 -25.33 -25.98 -17.30
CA ASP A 496 -26.64 -25.34 -17.45
C ASP A 496 -26.65 -24.24 -18.53
N LEU A 497 -25.54 -23.63 -18.80
CA LEU A 497 -25.42 -22.53 -19.78
C LEU A 497 -24.63 -22.91 -21.01
N VAL A 498 -23.58 -23.71 -20.86
CA VAL A 498 -22.72 -24.11 -21.98
C VAL A 498 -23.16 -25.43 -22.63
N GLY A 499 -23.87 -26.28 -21.88
CA GLY A 499 -24.37 -27.55 -22.35
C GLY A 499 -23.30 -28.65 -22.46
N ILE A 500 -22.26 -28.59 -21.62
CA ILE A 500 -21.19 -29.56 -21.54
C ILE A 500 -21.24 -30.24 -20.18
N GLU A 501 -21.21 -31.57 -20.16
CA GLU A 501 -21.18 -32.37 -18.93
C GLU A 501 -19.83 -32.16 -18.19
N PRO A 502 -19.85 -31.66 -16.93
CA PRO A 502 -18.60 -31.40 -16.20
C PRO A 502 -17.94 -32.68 -15.70
N LEU A 503 -16.72 -32.93 -16.10
CA LEU A 503 -15.83 -33.92 -15.49
C LEU A 503 -15.28 -33.44 -14.16
N GLY A 504 -15.24 -32.13 -13.95
CA GLY A 504 -14.67 -31.50 -12.78
C GLY A 504 -14.25 -30.06 -13.02
N GLY A 505 -13.54 -29.51 -12.06
CA GLY A 505 -12.90 -28.21 -12.19
C GLY A 505 -11.61 -28.17 -11.40
N ILE A 506 -10.60 -27.54 -11.98
CA ILE A 506 -9.26 -27.48 -11.39
C ILE A 506 -8.76 -26.02 -11.27
N TYR A 507 -8.09 -25.76 -10.19
CA TYR A 507 -7.20 -24.62 -10.03
C TYR A 507 -5.80 -25.01 -10.50
N ARG A 508 -5.22 -24.21 -11.36
CA ARG A 508 -3.85 -24.42 -11.82
C ARG A 508 -2.96 -23.27 -11.36
N ALA A 509 -2.04 -23.58 -10.43
CA ALA A 509 -1.04 -22.62 -9.98
C ALA A 509 -0.06 -22.32 -11.11
N LEU A 510 0.17 -21.05 -11.41
CA LEU A 510 1.12 -20.60 -12.44
C LEU A 510 2.54 -20.56 -11.89
N ALA A 511 2.72 -20.19 -10.63
CA ALA A 511 4.03 -20.11 -9.98
C ALA A 511 4.40 -21.41 -9.25
N GLY A 512 5.69 -21.56 -8.95
CA GLY A 512 6.21 -22.70 -8.20
C GLY A 512 6.22 -24.00 -9.00
N GLU A 513 5.75 -25.09 -8.39
CA GLU A 513 5.65 -26.41 -9.01
C GLU A 513 4.48 -26.54 -10.01
N GLY A 514 3.65 -25.48 -10.17
CA GLY A 514 2.51 -25.44 -11.09
C GLY A 514 1.49 -26.54 -10.81
N GLN A 515 1.17 -26.77 -9.54
CA GLN A 515 0.24 -27.80 -9.11
C GLN A 515 -1.16 -27.59 -9.70
N ALA A 516 -1.81 -28.69 -10.08
CA ALA A 516 -3.22 -28.72 -10.43
C ALA A 516 -3.97 -29.41 -9.28
N ARG A 517 -4.91 -28.72 -8.66
CA ARG A 517 -5.76 -29.24 -7.59
C ARG A 517 -7.19 -28.82 -7.84
N GLY A 518 -8.15 -29.49 -7.26
CA GLY A 518 -9.56 -29.13 -7.43
C GLY A 518 -10.49 -30.30 -7.14
N VAL A 519 -11.52 -30.47 -7.97
CA VAL A 519 -12.50 -31.54 -7.88
C VAL A 519 -12.60 -32.21 -9.24
N LEU A 520 -12.33 -33.51 -9.30
CA LEU A 520 -12.44 -34.32 -10.52
C LEU A 520 -13.28 -35.57 -10.22
N ARG A 521 -14.17 -35.94 -11.12
CA ARG A 521 -14.99 -37.17 -10.99
C ARG A 521 -14.10 -38.39 -10.87
N ALA A 522 -14.46 -39.32 -10.01
CA ALA A 522 -13.71 -40.55 -9.78
C ALA A 522 -13.63 -41.43 -11.03
N ASP A 523 -14.63 -41.41 -11.91
CA ASP A 523 -14.66 -42.11 -13.19
C ASP A 523 -13.74 -41.47 -14.26
N ALA A 524 -13.34 -40.23 -14.08
CA ALA A 524 -12.39 -39.52 -14.95
C ALA A 524 -10.92 -39.74 -14.57
N ARG A 525 -10.63 -40.65 -13.64
CA ARG A 525 -9.24 -40.92 -13.18
C ARG A 525 -8.30 -41.34 -14.31
N ASP A 526 -8.81 -42.07 -15.25
CA ASP A 526 -8.03 -42.61 -16.38
C ASP A 526 -7.89 -41.60 -17.53
N ASP A 527 -8.61 -40.49 -17.50
CA ASP A 527 -8.53 -39.41 -18.50
C ASP A 527 -7.25 -38.56 -18.39
N GLY A 528 -6.38 -38.89 -17.43
CA GLY A 528 -4.99 -38.43 -17.37
C GLY A 528 -4.83 -36.90 -17.23
N VAL A 529 -5.39 -36.28 -16.20
CA VAL A 529 -5.10 -34.86 -15.89
C VAL A 529 -3.74 -34.80 -15.18
N PRO A 530 -2.68 -34.27 -15.82
CA PRO A 530 -1.35 -34.27 -15.22
C PRO A 530 -1.25 -33.49 -13.93
N GLY A 531 -0.57 -34.08 -12.95
CA GLY A 531 -0.35 -33.47 -11.63
C GLY A 531 -1.56 -33.51 -10.72
N PHE A 532 -2.67 -34.16 -11.12
CA PHE A 532 -3.88 -34.27 -10.31
C PHE A 532 -3.73 -35.38 -9.26
N GLN A 533 -4.00 -35.09 -8.01
CA GLN A 533 -3.78 -36.02 -6.92
C GLN A 533 -5.01 -36.91 -6.66
N ARG A 534 -4.76 -38.16 -6.22
CA ARG A 534 -5.80 -39.16 -5.96
C ARG A 534 -6.89 -38.66 -5.00
N ASN A 535 -6.53 -37.85 -4.02
CA ASN A 535 -7.45 -37.34 -2.99
C ASN A 535 -8.42 -36.27 -3.49
N ASP A 536 -8.22 -35.76 -4.71
CA ASP A 536 -9.10 -34.76 -5.33
C ASP A 536 -10.08 -35.41 -6.33
N HIS A 537 -10.04 -36.74 -6.48
CA HIS A 537 -11.04 -37.51 -7.21
C HIS A 537 -12.21 -37.81 -6.26
N VAL A 538 -13.39 -37.37 -6.64
CA VAL A 538 -14.59 -37.38 -5.81
C VAL A 538 -15.74 -38.07 -6.57
N ASP A 539 -16.56 -38.80 -5.85
CA ASP A 539 -17.73 -39.44 -6.45
C ASP A 539 -18.73 -38.39 -6.96
N GLU A 540 -19.45 -38.73 -8.01
CA GLU A 540 -20.36 -37.80 -8.70
C GLU A 540 -21.41 -37.21 -7.75
N ASP A 541 -22.04 -38.03 -6.89
CA ASP A 541 -23.02 -37.57 -5.90
C ASP A 541 -22.42 -36.54 -4.92
N ALA A 542 -21.15 -36.75 -4.50
CA ALA A 542 -20.47 -35.83 -3.63
C ALA A 542 -20.13 -34.50 -4.34
N ILE A 543 -19.82 -34.52 -5.63
CA ILE A 543 -19.62 -33.30 -6.45
C ILE A 543 -20.92 -32.50 -6.50
N TRP A 544 -22.03 -33.13 -6.85
CA TRP A 544 -23.32 -32.43 -6.94
C TRP A 544 -23.78 -31.92 -5.58
N GLY A 545 -23.59 -32.67 -4.51
CA GLY A 545 -23.83 -32.19 -3.14
C GLY A 545 -22.94 -31.01 -2.77
N GLY A 546 -21.68 -30.97 -3.24
CA GLY A 546 -20.79 -29.82 -3.09
C GLY A 546 -21.28 -28.58 -3.85
N ILE A 547 -21.78 -28.77 -5.07
CA ILE A 547 -22.36 -27.69 -5.88
C ILE A 547 -23.63 -27.13 -5.22
N GLU A 548 -24.52 -27.97 -4.70
CA GLU A 548 -25.70 -27.52 -3.96
C GLU A 548 -25.34 -26.70 -2.73
N ARG A 549 -24.37 -27.16 -1.92
CA ARG A 549 -23.88 -26.37 -0.78
C ARG A 549 -23.29 -25.02 -1.21
N ALA A 550 -22.54 -24.97 -2.31
CA ALA A 550 -22.00 -23.71 -2.85
C ALA A 550 -23.11 -22.74 -3.28
N GLN A 551 -24.21 -23.23 -3.88
CA GLN A 551 -25.40 -22.43 -4.20
C GLN A 551 -26.04 -21.87 -2.92
N ASP A 552 -26.24 -22.70 -1.89
CA ASP A 552 -26.82 -22.26 -0.62
C ASP A 552 -25.97 -21.22 0.09
N HIS A 553 -24.65 -21.38 0.08
CA HIS A 553 -23.73 -20.38 0.58
C HIS A 553 -23.81 -19.07 -0.21
N ALA A 554 -23.89 -19.12 -1.53
CA ALA A 554 -24.07 -17.94 -2.37
C ALA A 554 -25.39 -17.21 -2.04
N ARG A 555 -26.49 -17.94 -1.85
CA ARG A 555 -27.79 -17.37 -1.43
C ARG A 555 -27.70 -16.70 -0.05
N ALA A 556 -27.07 -17.36 0.92
CA ALA A 556 -26.88 -16.82 2.26
C ALA A 556 -26.02 -15.55 2.25
N MET A 557 -24.95 -15.52 1.45
CA MET A 557 -24.09 -14.33 1.30
C MET A 557 -24.86 -13.16 0.68
N VAL A 558 -25.62 -13.39 -0.39
CA VAL A 558 -26.43 -12.35 -1.04
C VAL A 558 -27.49 -11.81 -0.09
N SER A 559 -28.13 -12.65 0.72
CA SER A 559 -29.05 -12.19 1.77
C SER A 559 -28.36 -11.25 2.76
N ARG A 560 -27.19 -11.62 3.27
CA ARG A 560 -26.39 -10.79 4.18
C ARG A 560 -25.94 -9.46 3.52
N ILE A 561 -25.52 -9.50 2.26
CA ILE A 561 -25.16 -8.29 1.50
C ILE A 561 -26.36 -7.36 1.37
N ARG A 562 -27.55 -7.88 1.01
CA ARG A 562 -28.79 -7.11 0.87
C ARG A 562 -29.27 -6.53 2.21
N GLU A 563 -28.93 -7.15 3.33
CA GLU A 563 -29.14 -6.63 4.68
C GLU A 563 -28.10 -5.58 5.12
N GLY A 564 -27.10 -5.32 4.27
CA GLY A 564 -26.03 -4.36 4.54
C GLY A 564 -24.99 -4.86 5.55
N ASP A 565 -24.78 -6.18 5.69
CA ASP A 565 -23.81 -6.75 6.62
C ASP A 565 -22.37 -6.41 6.19
N VAL A 566 -21.62 -5.69 7.03
CA VAL A 566 -20.25 -5.26 6.80
C VAL A 566 -19.37 -5.52 8.03
N ARG A 567 -19.74 -6.50 8.83
CA ARG A 567 -18.99 -6.86 10.04
C ARG A 567 -17.58 -7.33 9.72
N HIS A 568 -16.70 -7.19 10.69
CA HIS A 568 -15.37 -7.80 10.62
C HIS A 568 -15.49 -9.29 10.98
N ASP A 569 -15.53 -10.13 10.00
CA ASP A 569 -15.71 -11.58 10.14
C ASP A 569 -14.74 -12.37 9.22
N PRO A 570 -13.42 -12.23 9.45
CA PRO A 570 -12.46 -12.94 8.63
C PRO A 570 -12.70 -14.46 8.71
N LYS A 571 -12.71 -15.12 7.56
CA LYS A 571 -13.05 -16.53 7.33
C LYS A 571 -12.40 -17.51 8.30
N ARG A 572 -11.16 -17.27 8.72
CA ARG A 572 -10.41 -18.13 9.66
C ARG A 572 -10.39 -17.57 11.09
N GLY A 573 -11.26 -16.62 11.42
CA GLY A 573 -11.30 -15.97 12.74
C GLY A 573 -10.18 -14.95 12.99
N SER A 574 -9.16 -14.87 12.11
CA SER A 574 -8.08 -13.91 12.17
C SER A 574 -7.82 -13.28 10.80
N CYS A 575 -7.37 -12.02 10.78
CA CYS A 575 -7.02 -11.36 9.53
C CYS A 575 -5.83 -12.06 8.86
N PRO A 576 -5.89 -12.33 7.55
CA PRO A 576 -4.74 -12.85 6.83
C PRO A 576 -3.61 -11.83 6.79
N GLN A 577 -2.35 -12.30 6.76
CA GLN A 577 -1.16 -11.43 6.77
C GLN A 577 -1.11 -10.45 5.59
N TRP A 578 -1.70 -10.82 4.47
CA TRP A 578 -1.75 -9.99 3.27
C TRP A 578 -2.87 -8.92 3.29
N CYS A 579 -3.72 -8.89 4.33
CA CYS A 579 -4.79 -7.89 4.42
C CYS A 579 -4.24 -6.55 4.92
N ASP A 580 -4.27 -5.53 4.07
CA ASP A 580 -3.80 -4.18 4.39
C ASP A 580 -4.89 -3.28 5.00
N LEU A 581 -6.12 -3.80 5.15
CA LEU A 581 -7.26 -3.05 5.67
C LEU A 581 -7.31 -2.99 7.21
N TRP A 582 -6.40 -3.64 7.92
CA TRP A 582 -6.39 -3.69 9.37
C TRP A 582 -6.39 -2.32 10.07
N PRO A 583 -5.75 -1.24 9.55
CA PRO A 583 -5.86 0.09 10.17
C PRO A 583 -7.28 0.64 10.09
N MET A 584 -7.98 0.43 8.98
CA MET A 584 -9.38 0.82 8.80
C MET A 584 -10.30 -0.03 9.67
N CYS A 585 -9.99 -1.30 9.81
CA CYS A 585 -10.73 -2.24 10.65
C CYS A 585 -10.50 -2.00 12.14
N ARG A 586 -9.47 -1.25 12.54
CA ARG A 586 -9.10 -0.97 13.93
C ARG A 586 -8.98 -2.23 14.79
N VAL A 587 -8.53 -3.34 14.18
CA VAL A 587 -8.27 -4.60 14.86
C VAL A 587 -6.77 -4.73 15.11
N ARG A 588 -6.39 -5.38 16.22
CA ARG A 588 -4.99 -5.73 16.46
C ARG A 588 -4.64 -6.91 15.57
N ARG A 589 -3.51 -6.84 14.87
CA ARG A 589 -2.89 -8.04 14.31
C ARG A 589 -2.42 -8.90 15.48
N SER A 590 -2.92 -10.12 15.55
CA SER A 590 -2.43 -11.14 16.49
C SER A 590 -1.12 -11.71 15.99
#